data_6b8120a184fd02fa870473cf980df8e8
#
_entry.id   6b8120a184fd02fa870473cf980df8e8
#
_cell.length_a   1.000
_cell.length_b   1.000
_cell.length_c   1.000
_cell.angle_alpha   90.00
_cell.angle_beta   90.00
_cell.angle_gamma   90.00
#
_symmetry.space_group_name_H-M   'P 1'
#
loop_
_entity.id
_entity.type
_entity.pdbx_description
1 polymer ?
#
loop_
_entity_poly.entity_id
_entity_poly.type
_entity_poly.pdbx_seq_one_letter_code
_entity_poly.pdbx_strand_id
1 'polypeptide(L)'
;TSRQESVTQTNNYRDEEELLQFIESTMQTHLIPGLSISIVKDEHIVWEKYFGHANIDEDIFVDESTMFILSSISKTITATALMQLFEDDLFMLDDDIDDYLPFDVNHPDYQSTPVTFKMLLSHTSGIKDNWNVMPYYDGDSELELGYYLEEYLTLGGEFYGSNSNFTNSMPGTNYKYSNIGAALIGFLVEEISNQPFNEYCNENIFEPLEMDNSFWFLSEIENLDQVALPYQLTGGSGNICFEIGCGVYDENNPCFCDSECVYYNDCCTDYDEVCGEDGTGSNQENLTEYINFGYSDYPSGQLRTTSNNLAKFMSAYINNGIYNGVRILDSETIELIKTIHYPNVDSEQGLIWYYKNTNGRTLFGHNGGDIGSSTEMFISFSDNLGVVLLSNSSNYNALIQIE
;
A
#
# COMPACT_ATOMS: atom_id res chain seq x y z
N THR A 1 8.02 39.91 20.33
CA THR A 1 8.00 38.44 20.23
C THR A 1 6.55 38.00 20.19
N SER A 2 5.96 37.98 18.98
CA SER A 2 4.63 37.48 18.72
C SER A 2 4.74 36.02 18.31
N ARG A 3 4.19 35.11 19.14
CA ARG A 3 3.90 33.74 18.72
C ARG A 3 2.81 33.79 17.64
N GLN A 4 3.14 33.33 16.46
CA GLN A 4 2.13 32.89 15.50
C GLN A 4 1.61 31.53 15.98
N GLU A 5 0.38 31.54 16.47
CA GLU A 5 -0.39 30.30 16.65
C GLU A 5 -0.80 29.83 15.25
N SER A 6 -0.31 28.67 14.86
CA SER A 6 -0.83 27.93 13.71
C SER A 6 -2.26 27.51 14.07
N VAL A 7 -3.24 28.14 13.46
CA VAL A 7 -4.64 27.71 13.53
C VAL A 7 -4.77 26.44 12.69
N THR A 8 -4.70 25.30 13.33
CA THR A 8 -5.21 24.05 12.77
C THR A 8 -6.73 24.22 12.62
N GLN A 9 -7.23 24.36 11.41
CA GLN A 9 -8.64 24.24 11.14
C GLN A 9 -9.07 22.80 11.42
N THR A 10 -9.64 22.57 12.59
CA THR A 10 -10.44 21.37 12.84
C THR A 10 -11.77 21.58 12.11
N ASN A 11 -11.95 20.93 10.96
CA ASN A 11 -13.22 20.85 10.30
C ASN A 11 -14.16 19.99 11.15
N ASN A 12 -14.99 20.64 11.97
CA ASN A 12 -16.07 19.99 12.69
C ASN A 12 -17.31 19.97 11.77
N TYR A 13 -17.48 18.90 10.99
CA TYR A 13 -18.73 18.68 10.25
C TYR A 13 -19.87 18.51 11.26
N ARG A 14 -20.93 19.28 11.09
CA ARG A 14 -22.06 19.30 12.02
C ARG A 14 -23.11 18.26 11.67
N ASP A 15 -23.11 17.75 10.43
CA ASP A 15 -24.00 16.71 9.94
C ASP A 15 -23.36 15.92 8.77
N GLU A 16 -24.01 14.82 8.40
CA GLU A 16 -23.56 13.93 7.31
C GLU A 16 -23.57 14.64 5.96
N GLU A 17 -24.49 15.59 5.73
CA GLU A 17 -24.60 16.30 4.46
C GLU A 17 -23.37 17.19 4.20
N GLU A 18 -22.87 17.89 5.22
CA GLU A 18 -21.63 18.68 5.12
C GLU A 18 -20.42 17.78 4.80
N LEU A 19 -20.34 16.60 5.41
CA LEU A 19 -19.27 15.63 5.13
C LEU A 19 -19.32 15.12 3.69
N LEU A 20 -20.51 14.75 3.19
CA LEU A 20 -20.68 14.28 1.81
C LEU A 20 -20.31 15.37 0.80
N GLN A 21 -20.74 16.61 1.02
CA GLN A 21 -20.36 17.75 0.17
C GLN A 21 -18.85 18.00 0.15
N PHE A 22 -18.19 17.85 1.30
CA PHE A 22 -16.73 17.98 1.38
C PHE A 22 -16.03 16.87 0.57
N ILE A 23 -16.44 15.60 0.73
CA ILE A 23 -15.89 14.48 -0.03
C ILE A 23 -16.05 14.71 -1.53
N GLU A 24 -17.27 15.01 -1.99
CA GLU A 24 -17.57 15.26 -3.41
C GLU A 24 -16.76 16.44 -3.96
N SER A 25 -16.67 17.54 -3.20
CA SER A 25 -15.87 18.71 -3.58
C SER A 25 -14.38 18.39 -3.68
N THR A 26 -13.85 17.59 -2.75
CA THR A 26 -12.46 17.15 -2.76
C THR A 26 -12.19 16.24 -3.97
N MET A 27 -13.06 15.26 -4.23
CA MET A 27 -12.97 14.40 -5.40
C MET A 27 -12.97 15.21 -6.71
N GLN A 28 -13.88 16.17 -6.83
CA GLN A 28 -13.96 17.01 -8.02
C GLN A 28 -12.72 17.90 -8.20
N THR A 29 -12.23 18.50 -7.11
CA THR A 29 -11.06 19.38 -7.14
C THR A 29 -9.78 18.64 -7.52
N HIS A 30 -9.68 17.40 -7.08
CA HIS A 30 -8.47 16.57 -7.24
C HIS A 30 -8.64 15.46 -8.28
N LEU A 31 -9.69 15.51 -9.09
CA LEU A 31 -9.96 14.54 -10.16
C LEU A 31 -9.90 13.09 -9.71
N ILE A 32 -10.52 12.77 -8.56
CA ILE A 32 -10.66 11.38 -8.09
C ILE A 32 -11.86 10.75 -8.80
N PRO A 33 -11.66 9.74 -9.67
CA PRO A 33 -12.76 9.16 -10.45
C PRO A 33 -13.76 8.40 -9.59
N GLY A 34 -13.25 7.55 -8.70
CA GLY A 34 -14.04 6.69 -7.84
C GLY A 34 -13.44 6.56 -6.45
N LEU A 35 -14.32 6.46 -5.46
CA LEU A 35 -13.95 6.34 -4.04
C LEU A 35 -14.96 5.45 -3.31
N SER A 36 -14.45 4.50 -2.52
CA SER A 36 -15.22 3.68 -1.60
C SER A 36 -14.71 3.91 -0.18
N ILE A 37 -15.63 4.17 0.76
CA ILE A 37 -15.32 4.48 2.16
C ILE A 37 -16.08 3.53 3.07
N SER A 38 -15.40 2.95 4.08
CA SER A 38 -16.03 2.25 5.18
C SER A 38 -15.47 2.73 6.51
N ILE A 39 -16.35 2.97 7.49
CA ILE A 39 -15.98 3.36 8.85
C ILE A 39 -16.40 2.26 9.82
N VAL A 40 -15.45 1.84 10.64
CA VAL A 40 -15.66 0.87 11.73
C VAL A 40 -15.62 1.57 13.06
N LYS A 41 -16.58 1.26 13.93
CA LYS A 41 -16.64 1.75 15.31
C LYS A 41 -16.99 0.59 16.24
N ASP A 42 -16.16 0.37 17.26
CA ASP A 42 -16.39 -0.69 18.25
C ASP A 42 -16.69 -2.05 17.57
N GLU A 43 -15.83 -2.49 16.63
CA GLU A 43 -15.92 -3.73 15.84
C GLU A 43 -17.10 -3.81 14.81
N HIS A 44 -17.90 -2.77 14.69
CA HIS A 44 -19.01 -2.74 13.75
C HIS A 44 -18.77 -1.75 12.61
N ILE A 45 -19.10 -2.15 11.38
CA ILE A 45 -19.14 -1.25 10.23
C ILE A 45 -20.37 -0.35 10.43
N VAL A 46 -20.13 0.95 10.67
CA VAL A 46 -21.19 1.91 11.04
C VAL A 46 -21.56 2.85 9.91
N TRP A 47 -20.73 2.97 8.88
CA TRP A 47 -20.98 3.86 7.75
C TRP A 47 -20.21 3.39 6.52
N GLU A 48 -20.89 3.44 5.37
CA GLU A 48 -20.33 3.08 4.07
C GLU A 48 -20.88 4.02 3.02
N LYS A 49 -20.00 4.46 2.10
CA LYS A 49 -20.39 5.28 0.95
C LYS A 49 -19.52 4.98 -0.26
N TYR A 50 -20.14 5.17 -1.40
CA TYR A 50 -19.59 4.90 -2.71
C TYR A 50 -19.78 6.12 -3.59
N PHE A 51 -18.72 6.58 -4.26
CA PHE A 51 -18.72 7.81 -5.02
C PHE A 51 -18.07 7.64 -6.38
N GLY A 52 -18.59 8.33 -7.39
CA GLY A 52 -18.00 8.42 -8.71
C GLY A 52 -18.01 7.11 -9.50
N HIS A 53 -17.01 6.90 -10.35
CA HIS A 53 -16.97 5.82 -11.34
C HIS A 53 -15.85 4.82 -11.07
N ALA A 54 -16.18 3.53 -11.18
CA ALA A 54 -15.24 2.43 -11.30
C ALA A 54 -14.62 2.40 -12.71
N ASN A 55 -15.43 2.74 -13.73
CA ASN A 55 -15.01 2.91 -15.12
C ASN A 55 -15.73 4.12 -15.72
N ILE A 56 -14.99 5.16 -16.10
CA ILE A 56 -15.55 6.40 -16.64
C ILE A 56 -16.10 6.19 -18.05
N ASP A 57 -15.35 5.48 -18.89
CA ASP A 57 -15.69 5.33 -20.32
C ASP A 57 -16.96 4.49 -20.54
N GLU A 58 -17.19 3.51 -19.65
CA GLU A 58 -18.36 2.65 -19.69
C GLU A 58 -19.50 3.10 -18.76
N ASP A 59 -19.35 4.26 -18.09
CA ASP A 59 -20.32 4.84 -17.13
C ASP A 59 -20.69 3.87 -15.99
N ILE A 60 -19.69 3.05 -15.51
CA ILE A 60 -19.85 2.12 -14.41
C ILE A 60 -19.55 2.86 -13.10
N PHE A 61 -20.55 2.97 -12.23
CA PHE A 61 -20.41 3.64 -10.94
C PHE A 61 -19.79 2.73 -9.89
N VAL A 62 -19.11 3.35 -8.90
CA VAL A 62 -18.66 2.63 -7.70
C VAL A 62 -19.87 2.25 -6.85
N ASP A 63 -19.95 0.99 -6.45
CA ASP A 63 -20.98 0.44 -5.57
C ASP A 63 -20.38 -0.53 -4.52
N GLU A 64 -21.23 -1.22 -3.75
CA GLU A 64 -20.83 -2.15 -2.71
C GLU A 64 -20.03 -3.36 -3.20
N SER A 65 -20.14 -3.70 -4.49
CA SER A 65 -19.46 -4.82 -5.11
C SER A 65 -18.15 -4.42 -5.78
N THR A 66 -17.85 -3.11 -5.89
CA THR A 66 -16.67 -2.62 -6.57
C THR A 66 -15.40 -2.98 -5.80
N MET A 67 -14.52 -3.72 -6.44
CA MET A 67 -13.21 -4.11 -5.94
C MET A 67 -12.14 -3.14 -6.40
N PHE A 68 -11.29 -2.72 -5.48
CA PHE A 68 -10.12 -1.88 -5.76
C PHE A 68 -8.84 -2.68 -5.51
N ILE A 69 -7.79 -2.43 -6.28
CA ILE A 69 -6.46 -2.90 -5.95
C ILE A 69 -6.00 -2.21 -4.67
N LEU A 70 -5.60 -2.98 -3.67
CA LEU A 70 -5.23 -2.45 -2.35
C LEU A 70 -3.83 -1.86 -2.30
N SER A 71 -3.03 -2.13 -3.32
CA SER A 71 -1.62 -1.80 -3.29
C SER A 71 -0.98 -2.31 -1.99
N SER A 72 -0.14 -1.53 -1.32
CA SER A 72 0.62 -1.99 -0.15
C SER A 72 -0.21 -2.38 1.09
N ILE A 73 -1.50 -2.06 1.16
CA ILE A 73 -2.37 -2.62 2.22
C ILE A 73 -2.41 -4.15 2.14
N SER A 74 -2.23 -4.74 0.96
CA SER A 74 -2.12 -6.19 0.76
C SER A 74 -1.12 -6.87 1.69
N LYS A 75 -0.01 -6.17 2.01
CA LYS A 75 1.02 -6.66 2.92
C LYS A 75 0.48 -6.97 4.32
N THR A 76 -0.59 -6.31 4.75
CA THR A 76 -1.21 -6.57 6.06
C THR A 76 -1.89 -7.93 6.10
N ILE A 77 -2.50 -8.35 4.98
CA ILE A 77 -3.05 -9.70 4.81
C ILE A 77 -1.91 -10.72 4.77
N THR A 78 -0.85 -10.43 4.01
CA THR A 78 0.34 -11.28 3.89
C THR A 78 1.01 -11.51 5.25
N ALA A 79 1.16 -10.46 6.05
CA ALA A 79 1.68 -10.57 7.41
C ALA A 79 0.74 -11.38 8.33
N THR A 80 -0.58 -11.20 8.19
CA THR A 80 -1.58 -11.96 8.98
C THR A 80 -1.46 -13.45 8.68
N ALA A 81 -1.38 -13.84 7.41
CA ALA A 81 -1.20 -15.23 6.99
C ALA A 81 0.06 -15.86 7.61
N LEU A 82 1.20 -15.16 7.56
CA LEU A 82 2.43 -15.63 8.19
C LEU A 82 2.28 -15.74 9.72
N MET A 83 1.63 -14.75 10.36
CA MET A 83 1.47 -14.75 11.82
C MET A 83 0.49 -15.81 12.33
N GLN A 84 -0.44 -16.32 11.49
CA GLN A 84 -1.22 -17.52 11.81
C GLN A 84 -0.32 -18.76 11.92
N LEU A 85 0.64 -18.94 11.01
CA LEU A 85 1.63 -20.03 11.07
C LEU A 85 2.59 -19.89 12.27
N PHE A 86 2.86 -18.65 12.69
CA PHE A 86 3.59 -18.37 13.93
C PHE A 86 2.79 -18.85 15.17
N GLU A 87 1.47 -18.64 15.22
CA GLU A 87 0.60 -19.14 16.30
C GLU A 87 0.55 -20.66 16.37
N ASP A 88 0.73 -21.33 15.23
CA ASP A 88 0.84 -22.79 15.14
C ASP A 88 2.22 -23.33 15.53
N ASP A 89 3.11 -22.49 16.09
CA ASP A 89 4.49 -22.84 16.51
C ASP A 89 5.36 -23.42 15.36
N LEU A 90 5.08 -23.06 14.09
CA LEU A 90 5.80 -23.60 12.94
C LEU A 90 7.14 -22.90 12.70
N PHE A 91 7.35 -21.73 13.25
CA PHE A 91 8.61 -20.98 13.24
C PHE A 91 8.68 -19.98 14.39
N MET A 92 9.89 -19.45 14.66
CA MET A 92 10.11 -18.34 15.58
C MET A 92 10.50 -17.08 14.81
N LEU A 93 10.12 -15.89 15.31
CA LEU A 93 10.44 -14.61 14.64
C LEU A 93 11.96 -14.37 14.44
N ASP A 94 12.80 -14.97 15.25
CA ASP A 94 14.26 -14.87 15.17
C ASP A 94 14.92 -16.02 14.40
N ASP A 95 14.15 -16.97 13.84
CA ASP A 95 14.68 -18.03 13.00
C ASP A 95 15.21 -17.46 11.67
N ASP A 96 16.21 -18.14 11.12
CA ASP A 96 16.74 -17.86 9.79
C ASP A 96 15.75 -18.35 8.73
N ILE A 97 15.35 -17.48 7.81
CA ILE A 97 14.38 -17.84 6.77
C ILE A 97 14.94 -18.86 5.78
N ASP A 98 16.26 -18.97 5.64
CA ASP A 98 16.90 -19.95 4.74
C ASP A 98 16.63 -21.40 5.19
N ASP A 99 16.31 -21.63 6.46
CA ASP A 99 15.90 -22.95 6.96
C ASP A 99 14.50 -23.38 6.46
N TYR A 100 13.73 -22.46 5.88
CA TYR A 100 12.34 -22.66 5.43
C TYR A 100 12.16 -22.49 3.92
N LEU A 101 13.20 -22.06 3.21
CA LEU A 101 13.17 -21.79 1.77
C LEU A 101 13.89 -22.89 0.98
N PRO A 102 13.51 -23.15 -0.28
CA PRO A 102 14.25 -24.05 -1.16
C PRO A 102 15.56 -23.45 -1.70
N PHE A 103 15.86 -22.20 -1.40
CA PHE A 103 17.07 -21.47 -1.81
C PHE A 103 17.57 -20.56 -0.68
N ASP A 104 18.86 -20.18 -0.72
CA ASP A 104 19.46 -19.31 0.28
C ASP A 104 19.32 -17.83 -0.10
N VAL A 105 18.89 -16.99 0.86
CA VAL A 105 18.82 -15.53 0.74
C VAL A 105 20.04 -14.92 1.43
N ASN A 106 21.18 -14.91 0.74
CA ASN A 106 22.43 -14.41 1.30
C ASN A 106 22.67 -12.96 0.92
N HIS A 107 22.71 -12.09 1.92
CA HIS A 107 23.12 -10.70 1.70
C HIS A 107 24.57 -10.66 1.17
N PRO A 108 24.84 -9.98 0.02
CA PRO A 108 26.15 -10.08 -0.66
C PRO A 108 27.33 -9.67 0.22
N ASP A 109 27.16 -8.68 1.11
CA ASP A 109 28.21 -8.16 1.98
C ASP A 109 28.19 -8.78 3.40
N TYR A 110 27.13 -9.49 3.79
CA TYR A 110 26.89 -10.00 5.15
C TYR A 110 26.44 -11.45 5.16
N GLN A 111 27.10 -12.31 4.40
CA GLN A 111 26.74 -13.73 4.18
C GLN A 111 26.63 -14.59 5.45
N SER A 112 27.23 -14.17 6.56
CA SER A 112 27.14 -14.87 7.84
C SER A 112 26.06 -14.32 8.78
N THR A 113 25.32 -13.32 8.35
CA THR A 113 24.24 -12.70 9.13
C THR A 113 22.93 -13.24 8.60
N PRO A 114 22.18 -14.02 9.39
CA PRO A 114 20.89 -14.56 8.94
C PRO A 114 19.89 -13.43 8.66
N VAL A 115 19.02 -13.63 7.69
CA VAL A 115 17.80 -12.85 7.52
C VAL A 115 16.69 -13.56 8.27
N THR A 116 16.02 -12.87 9.19
CA THR A 116 14.99 -13.48 10.03
C THR A 116 13.58 -13.03 9.62
N PHE A 117 12.55 -13.80 10.00
CA PHE A 117 11.14 -13.45 9.82
C PHE A 117 10.85 -12.05 10.38
N LYS A 118 11.37 -11.74 11.57
CA LYS A 118 11.22 -10.42 12.19
C LYS A 118 11.81 -9.31 11.34
N MET A 119 12.95 -9.53 10.69
CA MET A 119 13.59 -8.55 9.82
C MET A 119 12.78 -8.30 8.54
N LEU A 120 12.18 -9.33 7.95
CA LEU A 120 11.27 -9.17 6.80
C LEU A 120 10.04 -8.35 7.20
N LEU A 121 9.35 -8.79 8.27
CA LEU A 121 8.14 -8.12 8.78
C LEU A 121 8.37 -6.68 9.24
N SER A 122 9.61 -6.29 9.58
CA SER A 122 9.94 -4.92 10.02
C SER A 122 10.68 -4.11 8.94
N HIS A 123 10.78 -4.60 7.71
CA HIS A 123 11.54 -3.97 6.62
C HIS A 123 13.00 -3.65 6.98
N THR A 124 13.65 -4.54 7.74
CA THR A 124 15.05 -4.38 8.15
C THR A 124 15.96 -5.48 7.62
N SER A 125 15.46 -6.35 6.73
CA SER A 125 16.20 -7.49 6.16
C SER A 125 17.41 -7.12 5.29
N GLY A 126 17.48 -5.87 4.81
CA GLY A 126 18.49 -5.45 3.85
C GLY A 126 18.11 -5.75 2.38
N ILE A 127 17.02 -6.46 2.13
CA ILE A 127 16.44 -6.63 0.79
C ILE A 127 15.82 -5.30 0.35
N LYS A 128 15.99 -4.91 -0.90
CA LYS A 128 15.36 -3.72 -1.48
C LYS A 128 14.83 -3.98 -2.88
N ASP A 129 13.92 -3.13 -3.31
CA ASP A 129 13.30 -3.20 -4.62
C ASP A 129 14.23 -2.69 -5.72
N ASN A 130 14.30 -3.44 -6.82
CA ASN A 130 14.98 -3.08 -8.05
C ASN A 130 13.95 -2.95 -9.17
N TRP A 131 13.41 -1.77 -9.32
CA TRP A 131 12.33 -1.46 -10.27
C TRP A 131 12.65 -1.80 -11.74
N ASN A 132 13.93 -1.99 -12.10
CA ASN A 132 14.30 -2.40 -13.46
C ASN A 132 13.95 -3.85 -13.79
N VAL A 133 13.67 -4.68 -12.77
CA VAL A 133 13.34 -6.10 -12.90
C VAL A 133 12.05 -6.46 -12.15
N MET A 134 11.20 -5.46 -11.90
CA MET A 134 9.86 -5.58 -11.29
C MET A 134 8.81 -5.04 -12.27
N PRO A 135 8.52 -5.75 -13.37
CA PRO A 135 7.61 -5.26 -14.40
C PRO A 135 6.16 -5.38 -13.97
N TYR A 136 5.33 -4.50 -14.51
CA TYR A 136 3.87 -4.67 -14.55
C TYR A 136 3.48 -5.48 -15.79
N TYR A 137 2.49 -6.33 -15.63
CA TYR A 137 1.92 -7.16 -16.71
C TYR A 137 0.50 -6.72 -17.01
N ASP A 138 0.08 -6.85 -18.25
CA ASP A 138 -1.33 -6.77 -18.64
C ASP A 138 -2.04 -8.01 -18.10
N GLY A 139 -2.86 -7.86 -17.08
CA GLY A 139 -3.41 -8.97 -16.32
C GLY A 139 -2.45 -9.55 -15.29
N ASP A 140 -2.58 -10.84 -14.99
CA ASP A 140 -1.77 -11.52 -13.99
C ASP A 140 -0.37 -11.86 -14.52
N SER A 141 0.64 -11.94 -13.64
CA SER A 141 1.98 -12.41 -14.00
C SER A 141 1.96 -13.89 -14.39
N GLU A 142 2.73 -14.26 -15.42
CA GLU A 142 2.96 -15.66 -15.80
C GLU A 142 4.07 -16.32 -14.97
N LEU A 143 4.84 -15.56 -14.18
CA LEU A 143 5.93 -16.09 -13.37
C LEU A 143 5.41 -16.59 -12.02
N GLU A 144 5.78 -17.82 -11.69
CA GLU A 144 5.57 -18.40 -10.35
C GLU A 144 6.31 -17.57 -9.29
N LEU A 145 5.69 -17.34 -8.15
CA LEU A 145 6.24 -16.50 -7.07
C LEU A 145 7.61 -17.00 -6.60
N GLY A 146 7.73 -18.30 -6.32
CA GLY A 146 8.98 -18.93 -5.85
C GLY A 146 10.10 -18.80 -6.89
N TYR A 147 9.80 -19.07 -8.18
CA TYR A 147 10.78 -18.89 -9.27
C TYR A 147 11.26 -17.45 -9.37
N TYR A 148 10.34 -16.48 -9.37
CA TYR A 148 10.70 -15.06 -9.44
C TYR A 148 11.59 -14.63 -8.28
N LEU A 149 11.27 -15.05 -7.04
CA LEU A 149 12.03 -14.71 -5.84
C LEU A 149 13.41 -15.38 -5.82
N GLU A 150 13.51 -16.65 -6.24
CA GLU A 150 14.79 -17.35 -6.37
C GLU A 150 15.72 -16.62 -7.33
N GLU A 151 15.22 -16.31 -8.54
CA GLU A 151 15.99 -15.58 -9.57
C GLU A 151 16.34 -14.13 -9.15
N TYR A 152 15.58 -13.54 -8.24
CA TYR A 152 15.84 -12.21 -7.71
C TYR A 152 16.85 -12.21 -6.56
N LEU A 153 16.83 -13.22 -5.68
CA LEU A 153 17.57 -13.20 -4.40
C LEU A 153 18.84 -14.06 -4.41
N THR A 154 18.99 -14.98 -5.37
CA THR A 154 20.14 -15.88 -5.43
C THR A 154 21.22 -15.40 -6.39
N LEU A 155 22.48 -15.62 -5.99
CA LEU A 155 23.63 -15.21 -6.82
C LEU A 155 23.63 -15.92 -8.17
N GLY A 156 23.55 -15.15 -9.23
CA GLY A 156 23.54 -15.66 -10.62
C GLY A 156 22.13 -15.86 -11.19
N GLY A 157 21.10 -15.55 -10.43
CA GLY A 157 19.72 -15.50 -10.93
C GLY A 157 19.52 -14.41 -11.98
N GLU A 158 18.51 -14.59 -12.84
CA GLU A 158 18.22 -13.71 -13.97
C GLU A 158 17.96 -12.26 -13.54
N PHE A 159 17.28 -12.08 -12.39
CA PHE A 159 16.90 -10.77 -11.86
C PHE A 159 17.85 -10.30 -10.75
N TYR A 160 18.93 -11.04 -10.47
CA TYR A 160 19.84 -10.71 -9.38
C TYR A 160 20.76 -9.53 -9.71
N GLY A 161 20.82 -8.59 -8.76
CA GLY A 161 21.77 -7.47 -8.81
C GLY A 161 22.27 -7.12 -7.40
N SER A 162 23.50 -7.50 -7.06
CA SER A 162 24.03 -7.36 -5.69
C SER A 162 23.86 -5.97 -5.08
N ASN A 163 24.08 -4.91 -5.86
CA ASN A 163 23.93 -3.52 -5.41
C ASN A 163 22.51 -2.95 -5.66
N SER A 164 21.70 -3.64 -6.46
CA SER A 164 20.35 -3.20 -6.80
C SER A 164 19.29 -3.85 -5.94
N ASN A 165 19.48 -5.12 -5.56
CA ASN A 165 18.51 -5.93 -4.82
C ASN A 165 18.77 -5.94 -3.30
N PHE A 166 19.94 -5.46 -2.87
CA PHE A 166 20.32 -5.40 -1.46
C PHE A 166 20.86 -4.03 -1.07
N THR A 167 20.68 -3.65 0.20
CA THR A 167 21.29 -2.44 0.78
C THR A 167 22.76 -2.71 1.13
N ASN A 168 23.52 -1.66 1.45
CA ASN A 168 24.88 -1.81 1.97
C ASN A 168 24.91 -1.94 3.50
N SER A 169 23.76 -2.09 4.14
CA SER A 169 23.62 -2.16 5.59
C SER A 169 23.45 -3.60 6.05
N MET A 170 24.05 -3.93 7.19
CA MET A 170 23.87 -5.25 7.80
C MET A 170 22.37 -5.48 8.12
N PRO A 171 21.82 -6.67 7.83
CA PRO A 171 20.45 -7.01 8.20
C PRO A 171 20.16 -6.71 9.67
N GLY A 172 18.98 -6.16 9.96
CA GLY A 172 18.54 -5.71 11.28
C GLY A 172 19.04 -4.35 11.72
N THR A 173 19.82 -3.60 10.91
CA THR A 173 20.43 -2.33 11.33
C THR A 173 19.92 -1.09 10.61
N ASN A 174 19.16 -1.26 9.55
CA ASN A 174 18.62 -0.15 8.75
C ASN A 174 17.21 -0.48 8.26
N TYR A 175 16.31 0.47 8.34
CA TYR A 175 14.99 0.39 7.73
C TYR A 175 15.11 0.61 6.22
N LYS A 176 14.53 -0.30 5.46
CA LYS A 176 14.36 -0.16 4.02
C LYS A 176 13.09 -0.89 3.60
N TYR A 177 12.04 -0.12 3.35
CA TYR A 177 10.80 -0.67 2.80
C TYR A 177 11.07 -1.51 1.55
N SER A 178 10.47 -2.70 1.48
CA SER A 178 10.69 -3.63 0.37
C SER A 178 9.43 -4.41 0.03
N ASN A 179 9.00 -4.29 -1.23
CA ASN A 179 7.96 -5.13 -1.82
C ASN A 179 8.44 -6.57 -1.95
N ILE A 180 9.67 -6.75 -2.41
CA ILE A 180 10.29 -8.10 -2.52
C ILE A 180 10.36 -8.79 -1.15
N GLY A 181 10.73 -8.05 -0.09
CA GLY A 181 10.70 -8.61 1.27
C GLY A 181 9.30 -9.05 1.70
N ALA A 182 8.27 -8.28 1.34
CA ALA A 182 6.88 -8.65 1.62
C ALA A 182 6.39 -9.81 0.74
N ALA A 183 6.80 -9.88 -0.53
CA ALA A 183 6.51 -11.02 -1.39
C ALA A 183 7.14 -12.31 -0.87
N LEU A 184 8.36 -12.22 -0.32
CA LEU A 184 9.05 -13.34 0.32
C LEU A 184 8.31 -13.84 1.57
N ILE A 185 7.64 -12.95 2.33
CA ILE A 185 6.72 -13.35 3.41
C ILE A 185 5.59 -14.24 2.85
N GLY A 186 4.99 -13.85 1.71
CA GLY A 186 3.96 -14.66 1.05
C GLY A 186 4.48 -16.03 0.60
N PHE A 187 5.69 -16.08 0.04
CA PHE A 187 6.32 -17.35 -0.35
C PHE A 187 6.67 -18.23 0.86
N LEU A 188 7.10 -17.65 1.96
CA LEU A 188 7.30 -18.39 3.22
C LEU A 188 5.98 -18.99 3.74
N VAL A 189 4.84 -18.33 3.53
CA VAL A 189 3.52 -18.94 3.82
C VAL A 189 3.31 -20.16 2.95
N GLU A 190 3.62 -20.12 1.64
CA GLU A 190 3.50 -21.30 0.75
C GLU A 190 4.37 -22.46 1.22
N GLU A 191 5.66 -22.21 1.49
CA GLU A 191 6.61 -23.25 1.87
C GLU A 191 6.29 -23.88 3.23
N ILE A 192 5.90 -23.08 4.22
CA ILE A 192 5.60 -23.57 5.57
C ILE A 192 4.25 -24.30 5.61
N SER A 193 3.21 -23.76 4.94
CA SER A 193 1.87 -24.38 4.90
C SER A 193 1.76 -25.52 3.89
N ASN A 194 2.67 -25.58 2.91
CA ASN A 194 2.61 -26.45 1.74
C ASN A 194 1.30 -26.25 0.95
N GLN A 195 0.85 -25.00 0.83
CA GLN A 195 -0.35 -24.56 0.12
C GLN A 195 -0.06 -23.27 -0.64
N PRO A 196 -0.60 -23.06 -1.88
CA PRO A 196 -0.47 -21.79 -2.59
C PRO A 196 -0.94 -20.61 -1.71
N PHE A 197 -0.22 -19.51 -1.76
CA PHE A 197 -0.48 -18.36 -0.88
C PHE A 197 -1.89 -17.78 -1.01
N ASN A 198 -2.40 -17.65 -2.24
CA ASN A 198 -3.77 -17.18 -2.49
C ASN A 198 -4.83 -18.13 -1.89
N GLU A 199 -4.63 -19.45 -2.01
CA GLU A 199 -5.52 -20.45 -1.43
C GLU A 199 -5.46 -20.42 0.10
N TYR A 200 -4.25 -20.30 0.69
CA TYR A 200 -4.09 -20.15 2.13
C TYR A 200 -4.84 -18.91 2.66
N CYS A 201 -4.68 -17.75 2.03
CA CYS A 201 -5.39 -16.53 2.41
C CYS A 201 -6.91 -16.70 2.29
N ASN A 202 -7.38 -17.36 1.24
CA ASN A 202 -8.80 -17.60 1.05
C ASN A 202 -9.38 -18.46 2.19
N GLU A 203 -8.77 -19.61 2.48
CA GLU A 203 -9.27 -20.56 3.48
C GLU A 203 -9.13 -20.05 4.93
N ASN A 204 -8.05 -19.30 5.24
CA ASN A 204 -7.71 -18.96 6.62
C ASN A 204 -8.03 -17.49 7.00
N ILE A 205 -8.30 -16.61 6.00
CA ILE A 205 -8.61 -15.20 6.26
C ILE A 205 -9.92 -14.80 5.58
N PHE A 206 -10.07 -15.00 4.25
CA PHE A 206 -11.20 -14.45 3.52
C PHE A 206 -12.51 -15.17 3.83
N GLU A 207 -12.55 -16.50 3.75
CA GLU A 207 -13.74 -17.28 4.09
C GLU A 207 -14.17 -17.10 5.55
N PRO A 208 -13.26 -17.19 6.57
CA PRO A 208 -13.61 -16.96 7.96
C PRO A 208 -14.18 -15.57 8.25
N LEU A 209 -13.74 -14.55 7.51
CA LEU A 209 -14.21 -13.18 7.65
C LEU A 209 -15.38 -12.82 6.70
N GLU A 210 -15.87 -13.78 5.93
CA GLU A 210 -16.92 -13.56 4.92
C GLU A 210 -16.53 -12.47 3.89
N MET A 211 -15.23 -12.46 3.46
CA MET A 211 -14.68 -11.51 2.50
C MET A 211 -14.81 -12.06 1.06
N ASP A 212 -16.04 -12.36 0.62
CA ASP A 212 -16.34 -13.10 -0.62
C ASP A 212 -15.74 -12.48 -1.89
N ASN A 213 -15.60 -11.16 -1.94
CA ASN A 213 -15.01 -10.42 -3.08
C ASN A 213 -13.57 -9.99 -2.76
N SER A 214 -12.68 -10.97 -2.54
CA SER A 214 -11.25 -10.74 -2.25
C SER A 214 -10.40 -11.70 -3.05
N PHE A 215 -9.60 -11.17 -3.99
CA PHE A 215 -8.86 -11.98 -4.97
C PHE A 215 -7.44 -11.45 -5.16
N TRP A 216 -6.50 -12.39 -5.23
CA TRP A 216 -5.11 -12.06 -5.55
C TRP A 216 -4.89 -11.93 -7.05
N PHE A 217 -5.63 -12.68 -7.86
CA PHE A 217 -5.47 -12.71 -9.31
C PHE A 217 -6.74 -12.24 -10.03
N LEU A 218 -6.55 -11.51 -11.13
CA LEU A 218 -7.65 -11.08 -12.00
C LEU A 218 -8.38 -12.28 -12.61
N SER A 219 -7.64 -13.36 -12.89
CA SER A 219 -8.19 -14.61 -13.45
C SER A 219 -9.14 -15.34 -12.48
N GLU A 220 -9.15 -15.01 -11.19
CA GLU A 220 -10.09 -15.53 -10.20
C GLU A 220 -11.44 -14.79 -10.21
N ILE A 221 -11.51 -13.60 -10.85
CA ILE A 221 -12.68 -12.73 -10.85
C ILE A 221 -13.59 -13.04 -12.04
N GLU A 222 -14.83 -13.48 -11.75
CA GLU A 222 -15.78 -13.85 -12.82
C GLU A 222 -16.26 -12.64 -13.64
N ASN A 223 -16.44 -11.49 -12.98
CA ASN A 223 -16.94 -10.25 -13.62
C ASN A 223 -15.98 -9.09 -13.38
N LEU A 224 -15.16 -8.79 -14.40
CA LEU A 224 -14.18 -7.70 -14.33
C LEU A 224 -14.80 -6.30 -14.31
N ASP A 225 -16.09 -6.13 -14.65
CA ASP A 225 -16.80 -4.85 -14.50
C ASP A 225 -16.92 -4.41 -13.03
N GLN A 226 -16.74 -5.36 -12.09
CA GLN A 226 -16.69 -5.07 -10.66
C GLN A 226 -15.32 -4.61 -10.18
N VAL A 227 -14.30 -4.59 -11.04
CA VAL A 227 -12.95 -4.11 -10.70
C VAL A 227 -12.81 -2.67 -11.16
N ALA A 228 -12.55 -1.77 -10.24
CA ALA A 228 -12.28 -0.38 -10.56
C ALA A 228 -11.03 -0.26 -11.44
N LEU A 229 -11.16 0.38 -12.60
CA LEU A 229 -10.01 0.68 -13.47
C LEU A 229 -9.12 1.74 -12.82
N PRO A 230 -7.81 1.58 -12.89
CA PRO A 230 -6.87 2.55 -12.35
C PRO A 230 -6.76 3.79 -13.25
N TYR A 231 -6.76 4.99 -12.65
CA TYR A 231 -6.61 6.26 -13.34
C TYR A 231 -5.43 7.04 -12.79
N GLN A 232 -4.55 7.46 -13.66
CA GLN A 232 -3.42 8.32 -13.29
C GLN A 232 -3.65 9.73 -13.82
N LEU A 233 -3.30 10.74 -13.00
CA LEU A 233 -3.22 12.10 -13.46
C LEU A 233 -2.06 12.21 -14.46
N THR A 234 -2.37 12.46 -15.74
CA THR A 234 -1.35 12.77 -16.74
C THR A 234 -0.91 14.21 -16.58
N GLY A 235 0.39 14.38 -16.41
CA GLY A 235 1.05 15.57 -15.92
C GLY A 235 1.74 15.33 -14.56
N GLY A 236 1.46 14.21 -13.86
CA GLY A 236 1.84 13.99 -12.46
C GLY A 236 2.91 12.94 -12.15
N SER A 237 3.25 12.01 -13.00
CA SER A 237 4.23 10.98 -12.61
C SER A 237 5.67 11.39 -12.90
N GLY A 238 6.40 11.78 -11.87
CA GLY A 238 7.79 12.21 -11.94
C GLY A 238 7.95 13.64 -12.47
N ASN A 239 6.88 14.40 -12.48
CA ASN A 239 6.80 15.75 -13.01
C ASN A 239 6.83 16.75 -11.87
N ILE A 240 8.01 17.24 -11.56
CA ILE A 240 8.26 18.16 -10.44
C ILE A 240 7.43 19.45 -10.62
N CYS A 241 7.27 19.95 -11.85
CA CYS A 241 6.49 21.16 -12.12
C CYS A 241 5.00 20.97 -11.84
N PHE A 242 4.46 19.77 -12.03
CA PHE A 242 3.09 19.45 -11.63
C PHE A 242 2.92 19.50 -10.10
N GLU A 243 3.87 18.95 -9.36
CA GLU A 243 3.80 18.86 -7.90
C GLU A 243 4.01 20.21 -7.21
N ILE A 244 4.96 21.03 -7.69
CA ILE A 244 5.32 22.30 -7.04
C ILE A 244 4.66 23.53 -7.67
N GLY A 245 4.11 23.40 -8.89
CA GLY A 245 3.47 24.48 -9.64
C GLY A 245 4.41 25.31 -10.52
N CYS A 246 3.84 25.89 -11.58
CA CYS A 246 4.58 26.77 -12.49
C CYS A 246 4.99 28.09 -11.81
N GLY A 247 6.20 28.55 -12.11
CA GLY A 247 6.76 29.78 -11.55
C GLY A 247 7.40 29.60 -10.16
N VAL A 248 7.55 28.38 -9.68
CA VAL A 248 8.15 28.09 -8.39
C VAL A 248 9.61 27.66 -8.55
N TYR A 249 10.49 28.35 -7.81
CA TYR A 249 11.89 27.98 -7.64
C TYR A 249 12.08 27.26 -6.31
N ASP A 250 12.61 26.05 -6.33
CA ASP A 250 13.00 25.30 -5.13
C ASP A 250 14.44 24.78 -5.30
N GLU A 251 15.36 25.32 -4.51
CA GLU A 251 16.79 25.00 -4.56
C GLU A 251 17.12 23.53 -4.19
N ASN A 252 16.17 22.80 -3.60
CA ASN A 252 16.35 21.39 -3.23
C ASN A 252 15.95 20.42 -4.34
N ASN A 253 15.34 20.90 -5.43
CA ASN A 253 14.96 20.08 -6.56
C ASN A 253 16.09 19.98 -7.59
N PRO A 254 16.21 18.83 -8.31
CA PRO A 254 17.23 18.62 -9.32
C PRO A 254 17.03 19.42 -10.61
N CYS A 255 15.87 20.09 -10.75
CA CYS A 255 15.48 20.89 -11.91
C CYS A 255 14.46 21.97 -11.47
N PHE A 256 14.12 22.92 -12.33
CA PHE A 256 13.31 24.09 -11.98
C PHE A 256 12.03 24.21 -12.81
N CYS A 257 11.01 24.86 -12.25
CA CYS A 257 9.68 25.04 -12.84
C CYS A 257 9.31 26.51 -13.02
N ASP A 258 10.29 27.40 -13.06
CA ASP A 258 10.10 28.82 -13.33
C ASP A 258 10.42 29.17 -14.79
N SER A 259 10.02 30.35 -15.25
CA SER A 259 10.25 30.80 -16.62
C SER A 259 11.73 31.06 -16.98
N GLU A 260 12.61 31.07 -15.99
CA GLU A 260 14.04 31.29 -16.20
C GLU A 260 14.77 29.98 -16.51
N CYS A 261 14.18 28.83 -16.16
CA CYS A 261 14.78 27.51 -16.40
C CYS A 261 15.04 27.23 -17.89
N VAL A 262 14.19 27.75 -18.77
CA VAL A 262 14.41 27.65 -20.24
C VAL A 262 15.70 28.33 -20.67
N TYR A 263 16.03 29.47 -20.03
CA TYR A 263 17.24 30.22 -20.33
C TYR A 263 18.51 29.51 -19.83
N TYR A 264 18.41 28.86 -18.65
CA TYR A 264 19.54 28.11 -18.06
C TYR A 264 19.63 26.67 -18.53
N ASN A 265 18.63 26.18 -19.28
CA ASN A 265 18.51 24.79 -19.75
C ASN A 265 18.52 23.76 -18.61
N ASP A 266 17.84 24.07 -17.52
CA ASP A 266 17.71 23.27 -16.31
C ASP A 266 16.24 23.05 -15.90
N CYS A 267 15.30 23.20 -16.85
CA CYS A 267 13.90 22.89 -16.66
C CYS A 267 13.68 21.40 -16.28
N CYS A 268 12.70 21.18 -15.46
CA CYS A 268 12.15 19.84 -15.27
C CYS A 268 11.59 19.29 -16.59
N THR A 269 11.61 18.00 -16.77
CA THR A 269 11.22 17.35 -18.03
C THR A 269 9.77 17.59 -18.43
N ASP A 270 8.90 17.92 -17.47
CA ASP A 270 7.48 18.25 -17.62
C ASP A 270 7.17 19.75 -17.75
N TYR A 271 8.22 20.61 -17.77
CA TYR A 271 7.99 22.07 -17.77
C TYR A 271 7.13 22.54 -18.94
N ASP A 272 7.45 22.13 -20.16
CA ASP A 272 6.73 22.55 -21.37
C ASP A 272 5.30 22.00 -21.39
N GLU A 273 5.08 20.78 -20.84
CA GLU A 273 3.78 20.12 -20.79
C GLU A 273 2.86 20.75 -19.74
N VAL A 274 3.41 21.02 -18.55
CA VAL A 274 2.65 21.53 -17.40
C VAL A 274 2.54 23.04 -17.40
N CYS A 275 3.63 23.75 -17.74
CA CYS A 275 3.71 25.20 -17.62
C CYS A 275 3.54 25.94 -18.97
N GLY A 276 3.63 25.22 -20.11
CA GLY A 276 3.61 25.81 -21.45
C GLY A 276 4.89 26.58 -21.80
N GLU A 277 5.08 26.91 -23.09
CA GLU A 277 6.29 27.61 -23.58
C GLU A 277 6.54 29.00 -22.94
N ASP A 278 5.52 29.60 -22.34
CA ASP A 278 5.58 30.92 -21.71
C ASP A 278 5.47 30.89 -20.17
N GLY A 279 5.44 29.71 -19.56
CA GLY A 279 5.32 29.54 -18.11
C GLY A 279 3.94 29.91 -17.56
N THR A 280 2.94 30.10 -18.41
CA THR A 280 1.55 30.46 -18.03
C THR A 280 0.56 29.33 -18.29
N GLY A 281 1.04 28.11 -18.48
CA GLY A 281 0.23 26.94 -18.79
C GLY A 281 -0.92 26.77 -17.82
N SER A 282 -2.10 26.51 -18.34
CA SER A 282 -3.22 26.08 -17.51
C SER A 282 -2.94 24.62 -17.10
N ASN A 283 -2.88 24.34 -15.80
CA ASN A 283 -2.89 22.99 -15.26
C ASN A 283 -4.17 22.28 -15.70
N GLN A 284 -4.20 21.77 -16.92
CA GLN A 284 -5.28 20.90 -17.35
C GLN A 284 -4.83 19.48 -17.00
N GLU A 285 -5.10 19.11 -15.75
CA GLU A 285 -4.97 17.73 -15.29
C GLU A 285 -5.87 16.86 -16.17
N ASN A 286 -5.28 15.90 -16.87
CA ASN A 286 -6.02 14.89 -17.62
C ASN A 286 -5.90 13.57 -16.91
N LEU A 287 -7.01 12.88 -16.73
CA LEU A 287 -7.02 11.50 -16.27
C LEU A 287 -6.65 10.59 -17.45
N THR A 288 -5.68 9.71 -17.24
CA THR A 288 -5.36 8.60 -18.15
C THR A 288 -5.79 7.31 -17.49
N GLU A 289 -6.65 6.56 -18.19
CA GLU A 289 -7.02 5.22 -17.81
C GLU A 289 -5.87 4.26 -18.04
N TYR A 290 -5.68 3.34 -17.10
CA TYR A 290 -4.78 2.20 -17.21
C TYR A 290 -5.59 0.91 -17.21
N ILE A 291 -5.04 -0.11 -17.86
CA ILE A 291 -5.59 -1.46 -17.77
C ILE A 291 -5.37 -2.03 -16.37
N ASN A 292 -6.17 -3.00 -15.99
CA ASN A 292 -5.92 -3.79 -14.80
C ASN A 292 -4.63 -4.60 -15.00
N PHE A 293 -3.73 -4.51 -14.05
CA PHE A 293 -2.38 -5.07 -14.11
C PHE A 293 -2.08 -6.00 -12.94
N GLY A 294 -1.02 -6.78 -13.09
CA GLY A 294 -0.44 -7.59 -12.03
C GLY A 294 1.09 -7.56 -12.06
N TYR A 295 1.71 -8.17 -11.08
CA TYR A 295 3.16 -8.27 -10.95
C TYR A 295 3.58 -9.56 -10.24
N SER A 296 4.85 -9.99 -10.43
CA SER A 296 5.33 -11.27 -9.93
C SER A 296 5.47 -11.32 -8.42
N ASP A 297 5.66 -10.17 -7.77
CA ASP A 297 5.71 -10.02 -6.32
C ASP A 297 4.32 -9.74 -5.71
N TYR A 298 3.27 -10.38 -6.24
CA TYR A 298 1.86 -10.13 -5.96
C TYR A 298 1.46 -10.08 -4.47
N PRO A 299 2.05 -10.85 -3.52
CA PRO A 299 1.71 -10.73 -2.11
C PRO A 299 2.02 -9.35 -1.51
N SER A 300 2.84 -8.56 -2.21
CA SER A 300 3.23 -7.22 -1.77
C SER A 300 2.16 -6.15 -2.04
N GLY A 301 1.19 -6.38 -2.96
CA GLY A 301 0.33 -5.28 -3.36
C GLY A 301 -0.88 -5.62 -4.24
N GLN A 302 -1.02 -6.85 -4.76
CA GLN A 302 -1.97 -7.12 -5.84
C GLN A 302 -3.40 -7.47 -5.38
N LEU A 303 -3.64 -7.62 -4.07
CA LEU A 303 -4.97 -7.97 -3.57
C LEU A 303 -6.02 -6.96 -4.02
N ARG A 304 -7.12 -7.46 -4.56
CA ARG A 304 -8.32 -6.69 -4.89
C ARG A 304 -9.46 -7.08 -3.99
N THR A 305 -10.12 -6.08 -3.42
CA THR A 305 -11.28 -6.32 -2.55
C THR A 305 -12.14 -5.06 -2.43
N THR A 306 -13.30 -5.18 -1.80
CA THR A 306 -14.20 -4.07 -1.50
C THR A 306 -13.83 -3.39 -0.18
N SER A 307 -14.25 -2.14 0.03
CA SER A 307 -14.02 -1.45 1.30
C SER A 307 -14.74 -2.13 2.48
N ASN A 308 -15.90 -2.74 2.24
CA ASN A 308 -16.64 -3.53 3.23
C ASN A 308 -15.82 -4.75 3.69
N ASN A 309 -15.29 -5.53 2.76
CA ASN A 309 -14.47 -6.69 3.12
C ASN A 309 -13.22 -6.29 3.91
N LEU A 310 -12.52 -5.24 3.46
CA LEU A 310 -11.37 -4.73 4.20
C LEU A 310 -11.75 -4.19 5.58
N ALA A 311 -12.95 -3.62 5.73
CA ALA A 311 -13.47 -3.17 7.01
C ALA A 311 -13.79 -4.35 7.96
N LYS A 312 -14.21 -5.51 7.46
CA LYS A 312 -14.35 -6.75 8.27
C LYS A 312 -13.00 -7.20 8.82
N PHE A 313 -11.96 -7.22 7.96
CA PHE A 313 -10.59 -7.51 8.38
C PHE A 313 -10.10 -6.52 9.44
N MET A 314 -10.28 -5.22 9.22
CA MET A 314 -9.94 -4.17 10.18
C MET A 314 -10.71 -4.32 11.50
N SER A 315 -11.99 -4.71 11.45
CA SER A 315 -12.82 -4.97 12.64
C SER A 315 -12.25 -6.10 13.48
N ALA A 316 -11.72 -7.16 12.86
CA ALA A 316 -11.03 -8.23 13.57
C ALA A 316 -9.83 -7.69 14.37
N TYR A 317 -9.04 -6.79 13.80
CA TYR A 317 -7.91 -6.16 14.50
C TYR A 317 -8.34 -5.25 15.65
N ILE A 318 -9.42 -4.47 15.50
CA ILE A 318 -10.00 -3.65 16.57
C ILE A 318 -10.47 -4.54 17.73
N ASN A 319 -11.02 -5.71 17.43
CA ASN A 319 -11.58 -6.66 18.39
C ASN A 319 -10.59 -7.82 18.72
N ASN A 320 -9.32 -7.54 18.81
CA ASN A 320 -8.28 -8.48 19.25
C ASN A 320 -8.30 -9.82 18.49
N GLY A 321 -8.40 -9.75 17.17
CA GLY A 321 -8.35 -10.87 16.25
C GLY A 321 -9.66 -11.59 15.98
N ILE A 322 -10.81 -11.03 16.41
CA ILE A 322 -12.13 -11.66 16.28
C ILE A 322 -13.09 -10.78 15.45
N TYR A 323 -13.75 -11.37 14.46
CA TYR A 323 -14.87 -10.77 13.74
C TYR A 323 -16.07 -11.73 13.75
N ASN A 324 -17.27 -11.25 14.11
CA ASN A 324 -18.50 -12.06 14.21
C ASN A 324 -18.34 -13.37 14.99
N GLY A 325 -17.47 -13.39 16.01
CA GLY A 325 -17.19 -14.57 16.83
C GLY A 325 -16.19 -15.56 16.21
N VAL A 326 -15.67 -15.28 15.02
CA VAL A 326 -14.61 -16.03 14.36
C VAL A 326 -13.26 -15.38 14.67
N ARG A 327 -12.30 -16.18 15.13
CA ARG A 327 -10.94 -15.72 15.44
C ARG A 327 -10.01 -16.01 14.25
N ILE A 328 -9.27 -15.00 13.79
CA ILE A 328 -8.21 -15.13 12.78
C ILE A 328 -6.82 -15.01 13.38
N LEU A 329 -6.66 -14.35 14.52
CA LEU A 329 -5.42 -14.22 15.28
C LEU A 329 -5.72 -14.16 16.78
N ASP A 330 -4.77 -14.59 17.59
CA ASP A 330 -4.82 -14.39 19.04
C ASP A 330 -4.49 -12.94 19.42
N SER A 331 -5.02 -12.50 20.58
CA SER A 331 -4.79 -11.15 21.08
C SER A 331 -3.30 -10.83 21.32
N GLU A 332 -2.55 -11.82 21.76
CA GLU A 332 -1.11 -11.74 21.98
C GLU A 332 -0.35 -11.49 20.67
N THR A 333 -0.80 -12.12 19.58
CA THR A 333 -0.22 -11.93 18.25
C THR A 333 -0.55 -10.54 17.68
N ILE A 334 -1.76 -10.04 17.89
CA ILE A 334 -2.11 -8.65 17.55
C ILE A 334 -1.18 -7.66 18.30
N GLU A 335 -0.94 -7.87 19.60
CA GLU A 335 -0.01 -7.02 20.35
C GLU A 335 1.44 -7.17 19.88
N LEU A 336 1.85 -8.36 19.43
CA LEU A 336 3.16 -8.60 18.83
C LEU A 336 3.32 -7.84 17.50
N ILE A 337 2.29 -7.84 16.65
CA ILE A 337 2.24 -7.08 15.39
C ILE A 337 2.36 -5.57 15.65
N LYS A 338 1.71 -5.06 16.70
CA LYS A 338 1.76 -3.65 17.12
C LYS A 338 3.08 -3.24 17.76
N THR A 339 3.88 -4.21 18.22
CA THR A 339 5.15 -3.93 18.90
C THR A 339 6.20 -3.41 17.93
N ILE A 340 6.91 -2.34 18.31
CA ILE A 340 8.05 -1.83 17.56
C ILE A 340 9.28 -2.64 17.92
N HIS A 341 9.70 -3.52 17.01
CA HIS A 341 10.78 -4.48 17.27
C HIS A 341 12.18 -3.90 17.14
N TYR A 342 12.34 -2.86 16.32
CA TYR A 342 13.62 -2.18 16.07
C TYR A 342 13.52 -0.67 16.37
N PRO A 343 13.23 -0.24 17.63
CA PRO A 343 12.92 1.15 17.95
C PRO A 343 14.08 2.14 17.75
N ASN A 344 15.31 1.64 17.63
CA ASN A 344 16.49 2.45 17.31
C ASN A 344 16.71 2.61 15.79
N VAL A 345 16.01 1.83 14.97
CA VAL A 345 16.08 1.83 13.51
C VAL A 345 14.88 2.59 12.93
N ASP A 346 13.69 2.25 13.40
CA ASP A 346 12.45 2.94 13.08
C ASP A 346 11.54 2.96 14.33
N SER A 347 10.97 4.10 14.65
CA SER A 347 10.16 4.31 15.86
C SER A 347 8.66 4.17 15.60
N GLU A 348 8.24 3.89 14.38
CA GLU A 348 6.85 3.80 13.96
C GLU A 348 6.49 2.42 13.39
N GLN A 349 7.50 1.62 12.98
CA GLN A 349 7.31 0.35 12.30
C GLN A 349 7.05 -0.82 13.28
N GLY A 350 5.85 -1.40 13.22
CA GLY A 350 5.53 -2.71 13.79
C GLY A 350 5.88 -3.85 12.82
N LEU A 351 5.15 -4.97 12.84
CA LEU A 351 5.31 -6.05 11.85
C LEU A 351 4.41 -5.75 10.64
N ILE A 352 4.98 -5.22 9.58
CA ILE A 352 4.32 -4.67 8.38
C ILE A 352 3.49 -3.42 8.69
N TRP A 353 2.58 -3.50 9.63
CA TRP A 353 1.78 -2.38 10.09
C TRP A 353 2.64 -1.30 10.75
N TYR A 354 2.25 -0.02 10.63
CA TYR A 354 3.00 1.07 11.22
C TYR A 354 2.10 2.13 11.89
N TYR A 355 2.72 2.94 12.74
CA TYR A 355 2.07 4.06 13.40
C TYR A 355 2.23 5.36 12.62
N LYS A 356 1.17 6.16 12.55
CA LYS A 356 1.26 7.57 12.14
C LYS A 356 0.53 8.47 13.13
N ASN A 357 0.90 9.74 13.18
CA ASN A 357 0.21 10.74 13.99
C ASN A 357 -0.48 11.75 13.09
N THR A 358 -1.80 11.84 13.18
CA THR A 358 -2.64 12.74 12.40
C THR A 358 -3.61 13.46 13.33
N ASN A 359 -3.65 14.80 13.27
CA ASN A 359 -4.60 15.62 14.04
C ASN A 359 -4.62 15.30 15.55
N GLY A 360 -3.47 14.96 16.13
CA GLY A 360 -3.33 14.62 17.55
C GLY A 360 -3.81 13.22 17.93
N ARG A 361 -4.12 12.37 16.97
CA ARG A 361 -4.41 10.95 17.13
C ARG A 361 -3.23 10.11 16.67
N THR A 362 -2.96 9.05 17.40
CA THR A 362 -2.05 7.99 16.98
C THR A 362 -2.86 6.94 16.25
N LEU A 363 -2.56 6.71 14.99
CA LEU A 363 -3.20 5.73 14.13
C LEU A 363 -2.24 4.59 13.86
N PHE A 364 -2.78 3.38 13.70
CA PHE A 364 -2.04 2.18 13.35
C PHE A 364 -2.67 1.52 12.15
N GLY A 365 -1.92 1.24 11.09
CA GLY A 365 -2.48 0.73 9.86
C GLY A 365 -1.44 0.62 8.76
N HIS A 366 -1.91 0.72 7.54
CA HIS A 366 -1.10 0.79 6.34
C HIS A 366 -1.82 1.60 5.26
N ASN A 367 -1.05 2.29 4.44
CA ASN A 367 -1.54 2.90 3.20
C ASN A 367 -1.08 2.11 1.98
N GLY A 368 -1.68 2.39 0.85
CA GLY A 368 -1.26 1.83 -0.44
C GLY A 368 -1.22 2.89 -1.51
N GLY A 369 -0.28 2.73 -2.42
CA GLY A 369 -0.16 3.55 -3.63
C GLY A 369 0.45 2.75 -4.75
N ASP A 370 -0.15 2.90 -5.94
CA ASP A 370 0.31 2.26 -7.17
C ASP A 370 -0.20 3.08 -8.37
N ILE A 371 0.10 2.63 -9.59
CA ILE A 371 -0.45 3.23 -10.80
C ILE A 371 -1.99 3.29 -10.68
N GLY A 372 -2.54 4.49 -10.67
CA GLY A 372 -3.98 4.71 -10.60
C GLY A 372 -4.66 4.18 -9.33
N SER A 373 -3.94 4.06 -8.22
CA SER A 373 -4.50 3.61 -6.94
C SER A 373 -3.91 4.37 -5.77
N SER A 374 -4.79 4.78 -4.86
CA SER A 374 -4.43 5.28 -3.53
C SER A 374 -5.40 4.70 -2.51
N THR A 375 -4.88 4.14 -1.43
CA THR A 375 -5.67 3.43 -0.42
C THR A 375 -5.19 3.74 0.99
N GLU A 376 -6.12 3.78 1.95
CA GLU A 376 -5.86 4.02 3.37
C GLU A 376 -6.63 2.99 4.22
N MET A 377 -5.97 2.39 5.20
CA MET A 377 -6.58 1.57 6.24
C MET A 377 -5.89 1.85 7.57
N PHE A 378 -6.55 2.63 8.43
CA PHE A 378 -5.98 3.01 9.73
C PHE A 378 -6.98 2.90 10.87
N ILE A 379 -6.46 2.57 12.05
CA ILE A 379 -7.19 2.34 13.30
C ILE A 379 -6.70 3.30 14.37
N SER A 380 -7.60 4.03 15.02
CA SER A 380 -7.40 4.67 16.31
C SER A 380 -7.85 3.72 17.41
N PHE A 381 -6.95 2.97 18.02
CA PHE A 381 -7.30 2.07 19.12
C PHE A 381 -7.81 2.81 20.35
N SER A 382 -7.37 4.06 20.59
CA SER A 382 -7.89 4.88 21.69
C SER A 382 -9.37 5.22 21.54
N ASP A 383 -9.85 5.30 20.30
CA ASP A 383 -11.23 5.63 19.98
C ASP A 383 -12.04 4.40 19.54
N ASN A 384 -11.44 3.22 19.41
CA ASN A 384 -12.00 2.04 18.72
C ASN A 384 -12.62 2.42 17.36
N LEU A 385 -11.93 3.22 16.60
CA LEU A 385 -12.39 3.76 15.32
C LEU A 385 -11.42 3.36 14.23
N GLY A 386 -11.93 2.89 13.12
CA GLY A 386 -11.14 2.59 11.94
C GLY A 386 -11.75 3.20 10.68
N VAL A 387 -10.91 3.55 9.72
CA VAL A 387 -11.30 4.06 8.42
C VAL A 387 -10.62 3.27 7.32
N VAL A 388 -11.39 2.95 6.28
CA VAL A 388 -10.93 2.40 5.00
C VAL A 388 -11.32 3.38 3.91
N LEU A 389 -10.35 3.78 3.09
CA LEU A 389 -10.55 4.60 1.90
C LEU A 389 -9.90 3.87 0.72
N LEU A 390 -10.66 3.56 -0.32
CA LEU A 390 -10.18 2.92 -1.55
C LEU A 390 -10.51 3.81 -2.74
N SER A 391 -9.48 4.24 -3.47
CA SER A 391 -9.63 5.11 -4.64
C SER A 391 -8.91 4.54 -5.85
N ASN A 392 -9.51 4.68 -7.02
CA ASN A 392 -8.90 4.37 -8.31
C ASN A 392 -8.18 5.57 -8.93
N SER A 393 -7.44 6.31 -8.11
CA SER A 393 -6.62 7.46 -8.51
C SER A 393 -5.26 7.42 -7.81
N SER A 394 -4.19 7.85 -8.49
CA SER A 394 -2.86 8.01 -7.87
C SER A 394 -2.75 9.21 -6.92
N ASN A 395 -3.81 10.01 -6.73
CA ASN A 395 -3.76 11.22 -5.92
C ASN A 395 -3.87 10.96 -4.42
N TYR A 396 -2.79 10.44 -3.84
CA TYR A 396 -2.71 10.12 -2.41
C TYR A 396 -2.92 11.34 -1.50
N ASN A 397 -2.38 12.51 -1.88
CA ASN A 397 -2.53 13.73 -1.08
C ASN A 397 -3.98 14.19 -0.94
N ALA A 398 -4.80 13.94 -1.95
CA ALA A 398 -6.23 14.23 -1.88
C ALA A 398 -6.96 13.23 -0.98
N LEU A 399 -6.57 11.95 -1.00
CA LEU A 399 -7.16 10.92 -0.15
C LEU A 399 -6.94 11.22 1.34
N ILE A 400 -5.74 11.65 1.73
CA ILE A 400 -5.42 12.05 3.11
C ILE A 400 -6.30 13.23 3.60
N GLN A 401 -6.75 14.11 2.73
CA GLN A 401 -7.63 15.22 3.12
C GLN A 401 -9.01 14.72 3.52
N ILE A 402 -9.45 13.58 2.99
CA ILE A 402 -10.73 12.93 3.30
C ILE A 402 -10.64 12.12 4.60
N GLU A 403 -9.48 11.54 4.92
CA GLU A 403 -9.22 10.83 6.16
C GLU A 403 -9.38 11.75 7.40
#